data_81c96236baca370d32bb8837ae21e293
#
_entry.id   81c96236baca370d32bb8837ae21e293
#
_cell.length_a   1.000
_cell.length_b   1.000
_cell.length_c   1.000
_cell.angle_alpha   90.00
_cell.angle_beta   90.00
_cell.angle_gamma   90.00
#
_symmetry.space_group_name_H-M   'P 1'
#
loop_
_entity.id
_entity.type
_entity.pdbx_description
1 polymer ?
#
loop_
_entity_poly.entity_id
_entity_poly.type
_entity_poly.pdbx_seq_one_letter_code
_entity_poly.pdbx_strand_id
1 'polypeptide(L)'
;MNPVHNPFSPGAGSQPPELAGRDELRQSIQVAMARSRLGLSSRCVVMTGLRGVGKTVLLDRIRLDAEDLGFEALRIEAPEERSLPGMLLPEMRLALLRLSRKEQSRELALRALRGLAGFAKALKIKFGDIEVGLDLEPEIGLADNGDLEQDLQILMEAMGKAAAAAS
;
A
#
# COMPACT_ATOMS: atom_id res chain seq x y z
N MET A 1 25.69 -0.25 -31.54
CA MET A 1 24.47 -0.07 -30.72
C MET A 1 24.79 0.99 -29.71
N ASN A 2 23.94 2.02 -29.58
CA ASN A 2 24.14 3.07 -28.58
C ASN A 2 23.67 2.53 -27.23
N PRO A 3 24.54 2.40 -26.19
CA PRO A 3 24.15 1.83 -24.90
C PRO A 3 23.10 2.68 -24.17
N VAL A 4 22.95 3.97 -24.51
CA VAL A 4 21.94 4.87 -23.92
C VAL A 4 20.52 4.55 -24.41
N HIS A 5 20.40 3.93 -25.59
CA HIS A 5 19.11 3.55 -26.18
C HIS A 5 18.87 2.05 -26.18
N ASN A 6 19.60 1.30 -25.37
CA ASN A 6 19.40 -0.15 -25.27
C ASN A 6 18.09 -0.44 -24.51
N PRO A 7 17.05 -0.99 -25.17
CA PRO A 7 15.78 -1.31 -24.52
C PRO A 7 15.87 -2.50 -23.55
N PHE A 8 16.99 -3.23 -23.58
CA PHE A 8 17.24 -4.38 -22.71
C PHE A 8 18.10 -3.94 -21.53
N SER A 9 17.48 -3.38 -20.51
CA SER A 9 18.14 -3.15 -19.21
C SER A 9 18.07 -4.42 -18.37
N PRO A 10 19.21 -5.07 -18.07
CA PRO A 10 19.22 -6.19 -17.13
C PRO A 10 18.99 -5.64 -15.71
N GLY A 11 17.85 -5.95 -15.13
CA GLY A 11 17.51 -5.56 -13.76
C GLY A 11 16.10 -6.02 -13.40
N ALA A 12 15.89 -6.45 -12.16
CA ALA A 12 14.55 -6.75 -11.67
C ALA A 12 13.77 -5.42 -11.57
N GLY A 13 12.64 -5.32 -12.29
CA GLY A 13 11.77 -4.14 -12.23
C GLY A 13 12.03 -3.07 -13.29
N SER A 14 13.03 -3.21 -14.19
CA SER A 14 13.19 -2.31 -15.33
C SER A 14 11.97 -2.39 -16.25
N GLN A 15 11.29 -1.26 -16.48
CA GLN A 15 10.15 -1.20 -17.38
C GLN A 15 10.61 -1.46 -18.82
N PRO A 16 10.06 -2.48 -19.50
CA PRO A 16 10.25 -2.59 -20.96
C PRO A 16 9.52 -1.41 -21.65
N PRO A 17 9.94 -1.01 -22.84
CA PRO A 17 9.29 0.07 -23.60
C PRO A 17 7.79 -0.18 -23.86
N GLU A 18 7.37 -1.43 -23.92
CA GLU A 18 5.98 -1.84 -24.08
C GLU A 18 5.65 -3.03 -23.16
N LEU A 19 4.53 -2.92 -22.48
CA LEU A 19 3.87 -4.00 -21.73
C LEU A 19 2.89 -4.73 -22.66
N ALA A 20 3.40 -5.29 -23.76
CA ALA A 20 2.56 -5.93 -24.79
C ALA A 20 1.66 -7.03 -24.19
N GLY A 21 0.36 -7.01 -24.54
CA GLY A 21 -0.61 -8.03 -24.16
C GLY A 21 -1.09 -7.95 -22.71
N ARG A 22 -0.91 -6.81 -22.00
CA ARG A 22 -1.38 -6.62 -20.62
C ARG A 22 -2.46 -5.54 -20.48
N ASP A 23 -2.91 -4.95 -21.57
CA ASP A 23 -3.84 -3.82 -21.56
C ASP A 23 -5.22 -4.22 -21.01
N GLU A 24 -5.73 -5.39 -21.34
CA GLU A 24 -7.02 -5.89 -20.80
C GLU A 24 -6.98 -6.05 -19.27
N LEU A 25 -5.88 -6.57 -18.74
CA LEU A 25 -5.71 -6.74 -17.29
C LEU A 25 -5.59 -5.37 -16.61
N ARG A 26 -4.81 -4.44 -17.17
CA ARG A 26 -4.72 -3.07 -16.67
C ARG A 26 -6.08 -2.38 -16.67
N GLN A 27 -6.82 -2.49 -17.77
CA GLN A 27 -8.16 -1.92 -17.87
C GLN A 27 -9.12 -2.52 -16.85
N SER A 28 -9.09 -3.83 -16.63
CA SER A 28 -9.94 -4.49 -15.61
C SER A 28 -9.64 -3.98 -14.20
N ILE A 29 -8.37 -3.72 -13.89
CA ILE A 29 -7.95 -3.17 -12.58
C ILE A 29 -8.36 -1.70 -12.46
N GLN A 30 -8.25 -0.90 -13.52
CA GLN A 30 -8.73 0.48 -13.53
C GLN A 30 -10.25 0.56 -13.30
N VAL A 31 -11.02 -0.36 -13.90
CA VAL A 31 -12.46 -0.49 -13.64
C VAL A 31 -12.71 -0.86 -12.16
N ALA A 32 -11.93 -1.77 -11.59
CA ALA A 32 -12.06 -2.14 -10.18
C ALA A 32 -11.77 -0.94 -9.25
N MET A 33 -10.74 -0.14 -9.55
CA MET A 33 -10.44 1.09 -8.83
C MET A 33 -11.56 2.13 -8.94
N ALA A 34 -12.08 2.34 -10.14
CA ALA A 34 -13.21 3.26 -10.35
C ALA A 34 -14.47 2.82 -9.58
N ARG A 35 -14.77 1.52 -9.55
CA ARG A 35 -15.87 0.96 -8.76
C ARG A 35 -15.66 1.19 -7.25
N SER A 36 -14.44 0.98 -6.76
CA SER A 36 -14.10 1.21 -5.36
C SER A 36 -14.35 2.66 -4.94
N ARG A 37 -14.04 3.64 -5.80
CA ARG A 37 -14.37 5.05 -5.54
C ARG A 37 -15.86 5.33 -5.41
N LEU A 38 -16.68 4.55 -6.09
CA LEU A 38 -18.14 4.65 -5.99
C LEU A 38 -18.72 3.86 -4.81
N GLY A 39 -17.86 3.33 -3.92
CA GLY A 39 -18.28 2.48 -2.80
C GLY A 39 -18.78 1.09 -3.23
N LEU A 40 -18.54 0.70 -4.48
CA LEU A 40 -18.95 -0.60 -5.01
C LEU A 40 -17.85 -1.64 -4.75
N SER A 41 -18.27 -2.84 -4.40
CA SER A 41 -17.33 -3.96 -4.20
C SER A 41 -16.55 -4.28 -5.48
N SER A 42 -15.27 -4.55 -5.32
CA SER A 42 -14.40 -5.06 -6.37
C SER A 42 -13.69 -6.33 -5.88
N ARG A 43 -13.32 -7.20 -6.82
CA ARG A 43 -12.57 -8.42 -6.50
C ARG A 43 -11.08 -8.11 -6.45
N CYS A 44 -10.36 -8.78 -5.54
CA CYS A 44 -8.90 -8.75 -5.58
C CYS A 44 -8.39 -9.49 -6.83
N VAL A 45 -7.24 -9.06 -7.32
CA VAL A 45 -6.58 -9.68 -8.48
C VAL A 45 -5.34 -10.40 -8.01
N VAL A 46 -5.26 -11.70 -8.33
CA VAL A 46 -4.09 -12.53 -8.05
C VAL A 46 -3.40 -12.86 -9.38
N MET A 47 -2.16 -12.42 -9.55
CA MET A 47 -1.38 -12.70 -10.75
C MET A 47 -0.46 -13.90 -10.50
N THR A 48 -0.69 -14.97 -11.24
CA THR A 48 0.13 -16.19 -11.24
C THR A 48 0.90 -16.32 -12.56
N GLY A 49 2.00 -17.05 -12.56
CA GLY A 49 2.79 -17.30 -13.76
C GLY A 49 4.27 -17.53 -13.47
N LEU A 50 5.01 -17.95 -14.48
CA LEU A 50 6.42 -18.27 -14.39
C LEU A 50 7.27 -17.06 -13.95
N ARG A 51 8.50 -17.34 -13.47
CA ARG A 51 9.49 -16.31 -13.19
C ARG A 51 9.87 -15.59 -14.49
N GLY A 52 10.06 -14.28 -14.44
CA GLY A 52 10.51 -13.49 -15.59
C GLY A 52 9.42 -13.01 -16.55
N VAL A 53 8.15 -13.39 -16.35
CA VAL A 53 7.03 -12.96 -17.23
C VAL A 53 6.53 -11.53 -16.99
N GLY A 54 7.25 -10.72 -16.23
CA GLY A 54 6.95 -9.31 -16.03
C GLY A 54 5.87 -9.00 -14.98
N LYS A 55 5.56 -9.93 -14.05
CA LYS A 55 4.56 -9.68 -12.98
C LYS A 55 4.87 -8.46 -12.14
N THR A 56 6.12 -8.33 -11.69
CA THR A 56 6.56 -7.20 -10.85
C THR A 56 6.46 -5.87 -11.60
N VAL A 57 6.87 -5.85 -12.87
CA VAL A 57 6.78 -4.66 -13.73
C VAL A 57 5.31 -4.23 -13.91
N LEU A 58 4.42 -5.20 -14.09
CA LEU A 58 2.99 -4.92 -14.21
C LEU A 58 2.40 -4.39 -12.88
N LEU A 59 2.81 -4.95 -11.74
CA LEU A 59 2.40 -4.44 -10.42
C LEU A 59 2.86 -3.00 -10.20
N ASP A 60 4.10 -2.68 -10.56
CA ASP A 60 4.63 -1.32 -10.46
C ASP A 60 3.86 -0.36 -11.37
N ARG A 61 3.50 -0.79 -12.58
CA ARG A 61 2.68 0.03 -13.49
C ARG A 61 1.28 0.27 -12.94
N ILE A 62 0.64 -0.77 -12.38
CA ILE A 62 -0.67 -0.65 -11.74
C ILE A 62 -0.60 0.31 -10.53
N ARG A 63 0.47 0.26 -9.75
CA ARG A 63 0.69 1.18 -8.64
C ARG A 63 0.73 2.64 -9.14
N LEU A 64 1.50 2.92 -10.20
CA LEU A 64 1.56 4.25 -10.79
C LEU A 64 0.20 4.69 -11.34
N ASP A 65 -0.51 3.81 -12.05
CA ASP A 65 -1.85 4.09 -12.56
C ASP A 65 -2.83 4.41 -11.40
N ALA A 66 -2.70 3.74 -10.25
CA ALA A 66 -3.49 4.02 -9.05
C ALA A 66 -3.14 5.40 -8.43
N GLU A 67 -1.85 5.72 -8.33
CA GLU A 67 -1.38 7.02 -7.83
C GLU A 67 -1.84 8.17 -8.74
N ASP A 68 -1.77 8.00 -10.06
CA ASP A 68 -2.28 8.97 -11.04
C ASP A 68 -3.79 9.20 -10.91
N LEU A 69 -4.52 8.17 -10.49
CA LEU A 69 -5.94 8.25 -10.15
C LEU A 69 -6.20 8.80 -8.73
N GLY A 70 -5.19 9.17 -7.97
CA GLY A 70 -5.29 9.72 -6.62
C GLY A 70 -5.53 8.69 -5.52
N PHE A 71 -5.23 7.41 -5.77
CA PHE A 71 -5.20 6.40 -4.72
C PHE A 71 -3.89 6.46 -3.93
N GLU A 72 -3.96 6.19 -2.64
CA GLU A 72 -2.77 5.91 -1.85
C GLU A 72 -2.41 4.43 -2.03
N ALA A 73 -1.32 4.16 -2.72
CA ALA A 73 -0.89 2.81 -3.06
C ALA A 73 0.25 2.36 -2.14
N LEU A 74 0.08 1.19 -1.52
CA LEU A 74 1.12 0.54 -0.70
C LEU A 74 1.71 -0.63 -1.49
N ARG A 75 3.04 -0.74 -1.48
CA ARG A 75 3.75 -1.87 -2.06
C ARG A 75 4.52 -2.60 -0.99
N ILE A 76 4.30 -3.89 -0.87
CA ILE A 76 5.09 -4.77 -0.01
C ILE A 76 5.66 -5.92 -0.82
N GLU A 77 6.85 -6.37 -0.43
CA GLU A 77 7.44 -7.62 -0.88
C GLU A 77 7.43 -8.57 0.32
N ALA A 78 6.88 -9.78 0.12
CA ALA A 78 6.70 -10.77 1.16
C ALA A 78 7.82 -11.83 1.12
N PRO A 79 8.96 -11.64 1.80
CA PRO A 79 9.94 -12.68 2.00
C PRO A 79 9.42 -13.72 2.98
N GLU A 80 9.88 -14.96 2.86
CA GLU A 80 9.39 -16.10 3.66
C GLU A 80 9.55 -15.91 5.18
N GLU A 81 10.54 -15.11 5.63
CA GLU A 81 10.89 -14.95 7.03
C GLU A 81 10.22 -13.78 7.77
N ARG A 82 9.45 -12.95 7.07
CA ARG A 82 8.83 -11.76 7.68
C ARG A 82 7.33 -11.92 7.88
N SER A 83 6.83 -11.48 9.03
CA SER A 83 5.40 -11.45 9.31
C SER A 83 4.71 -10.36 8.47
N LEU A 84 3.48 -10.64 8.02
CA LEU A 84 2.68 -9.68 7.26
C LEU A 84 2.52 -8.32 7.97
N PRO A 85 2.21 -8.26 9.28
CA PRO A 85 2.15 -6.99 10.00
C PRO A 85 3.48 -6.23 9.99
N GLY A 86 4.59 -6.94 10.20
CA GLY A 86 5.93 -6.31 10.20
C GLY A 86 6.31 -5.66 8.86
N MET A 87 5.71 -6.11 7.76
CA MET A 87 5.91 -5.51 6.43
C MET A 87 4.92 -4.38 6.13
N LEU A 88 3.67 -4.52 6.57
CA LEU A 88 2.62 -3.54 6.32
C LEU A 88 2.80 -2.27 7.15
N LEU A 89 3.16 -2.39 8.41
CA LEU A 89 3.20 -1.27 9.35
C LEU A 89 4.10 -0.10 8.90
N PRO A 90 5.33 -0.31 8.42
CA PRO A 90 6.18 0.79 7.94
C PRO A 90 5.54 1.54 6.75
N GLU A 91 4.98 0.80 5.79
CA GLU A 91 4.35 1.38 4.60
C GLU A 91 3.07 2.14 4.95
N MET A 92 2.23 1.58 5.82
CA MET A 92 1.03 2.23 6.34
C MET A 92 1.39 3.54 7.06
N ARG A 93 2.44 3.52 7.89
CA ARG A 93 2.94 4.71 8.58
C ARG A 93 3.36 5.79 7.60
N LEU A 94 4.17 5.45 6.58
CA LEU A 94 4.62 6.40 5.58
C LEU A 94 3.43 7.00 4.80
N ALA A 95 2.45 6.20 4.42
CA ALA A 95 1.24 6.65 3.76
C ALA A 95 0.45 7.63 4.65
N LEU A 96 0.23 7.28 5.90
CA LEU A 96 -0.49 8.14 6.86
C LEU A 96 0.26 9.45 7.14
N LEU A 97 1.59 9.43 7.19
CA LEU A 97 2.39 10.64 7.30
C LEU A 97 2.26 11.54 6.07
N ARG A 98 2.16 10.97 4.85
CA ARG A 98 1.87 11.76 3.64
C ARG A 98 0.48 12.39 3.71
N LEU A 99 -0.53 11.60 4.09
CA LEU A 99 -1.90 12.06 4.24
C LEU A 99 -2.06 13.12 5.34
N SER A 100 -1.29 13.05 6.43
CA SER A 100 -1.35 14.03 7.52
C SER A 100 -0.83 15.42 7.14
N ARG A 101 -0.13 15.54 6.01
CA ARG A 101 0.34 16.83 5.48
C ARG A 101 -0.73 17.59 4.72
N LYS A 102 -1.79 16.90 4.28
CA LYS A 102 -2.94 17.52 3.62
C LYS A 102 -3.97 17.95 4.66
N GLU A 103 -4.42 19.19 4.60
CA GLU A 103 -5.29 19.76 5.63
C GLU A 103 -6.61 18.97 5.78
N GLN A 104 -7.22 18.57 4.66
CA GLN A 104 -8.51 17.87 4.66
C GLN A 104 -8.47 16.49 5.32
N SER A 105 -7.33 15.80 5.27
CA SER A 105 -7.17 14.44 5.82
C SER A 105 -6.36 14.38 7.11
N ARG A 106 -5.83 15.52 7.57
CA ARG A 106 -4.86 15.59 8.68
C ARG A 106 -5.36 14.91 9.96
N GLU A 107 -6.54 15.26 10.41
CA GLU A 107 -7.12 14.70 11.65
C GLU A 107 -7.33 13.18 11.55
N LEU A 108 -7.92 12.72 10.44
CA LEU A 108 -8.16 11.31 10.19
C LEU A 108 -6.85 10.52 10.08
N ALA A 109 -5.85 11.08 9.41
CA ALA A 109 -4.53 10.46 9.28
C ALA A 109 -3.80 10.37 10.63
N LEU A 110 -3.85 11.42 11.45
CA LEU A 110 -3.27 11.41 12.80
C LEU A 110 -3.98 10.41 13.72
N ARG A 111 -5.30 10.31 13.62
CA ARG A 111 -6.07 9.30 14.34
C ARG A 111 -5.68 7.89 13.93
N ALA A 112 -5.57 7.62 12.63
CA ALA A 112 -5.13 6.33 12.11
C ALA A 112 -3.67 6.01 12.52
N LEU A 113 -2.78 7.00 12.62
CA LEU A 113 -1.43 6.84 13.15
C LEU A 113 -1.41 6.44 14.64
N ARG A 114 -2.30 7.00 15.46
CA ARG A 114 -2.44 6.56 16.86
C ARG A 114 -2.97 5.13 16.95
N GLY A 115 -3.93 4.75 16.11
CA GLY A 115 -4.39 3.37 16.00
C GLY A 115 -3.27 2.42 15.57
N LEU A 116 -2.44 2.83 14.60
CA LEU A 116 -1.27 2.05 14.15
C LEU A 116 -0.27 1.83 15.29
N ALA A 117 -0.07 2.83 16.14
CA ALA A 117 0.80 2.70 17.32
C ALA A 117 0.21 1.73 18.35
N GLY A 118 -1.10 1.76 18.59
CA GLY A 118 -1.82 0.80 19.44
C GLY A 118 -1.69 -0.63 18.93
N PHE A 119 -1.93 -0.85 17.63
CA PHE A 119 -1.79 -2.12 16.95
C PHE A 119 -0.39 -2.72 17.10
N ALA A 120 0.64 -1.92 16.82
CA ALA A 120 2.01 -2.36 16.95
C ALA A 120 2.35 -2.80 18.38
N LYS A 121 1.85 -2.05 19.37
CA LYS A 121 2.03 -2.37 20.81
C LYS A 121 1.29 -3.64 21.20
N ALA A 122 0.04 -3.81 20.78
CA ALA A 122 -0.80 -4.96 21.08
C ALA A 122 -0.19 -6.27 20.53
N LEU A 123 0.33 -6.24 19.33
CA LEU A 123 0.97 -7.39 18.69
C LEU A 123 2.46 -7.57 19.08
N LYS A 124 2.99 -6.73 19.98
CA LYS A 124 4.40 -6.75 20.40
C LYS A 124 5.39 -6.74 19.22
N ILE A 125 5.00 -6.08 18.14
CA ILE A 125 5.86 -5.94 16.97
C ILE A 125 6.95 -4.94 17.33
N LYS A 126 8.17 -5.44 17.44
CA LYS A 126 9.34 -4.56 17.50
C LYS A 126 9.52 -3.97 16.11
N PHE A 127 9.20 -2.72 15.94
CA PHE A 127 9.79 -1.94 14.86
C PHE A 127 11.29 -1.94 15.18
N GLY A 128 12.12 -2.65 14.40
CA GLY A 128 13.57 -2.57 14.56
C GLY A 128 14.00 -1.12 14.77
N ASP A 129 15.23 -0.73 14.88
CA ASP A 129 15.76 0.61 15.24
C ASP A 129 15.08 1.87 14.62
N ILE A 130 13.94 1.69 13.98
CA ILE A 130 12.97 2.73 13.67
C ILE A 130 12.23 3.01 14.98
N GLU A 131 12.89 3.76 15.86
CA GLU A 131 12.15 4.55 16.84
C GLU A 131 11.01 5.20 16.08
N VAL A 132 9.78 4.78 16.40
CA VAL A 132 8.60 5.49 15.95
C VAL A 132 8.72 6.85 16.63
N GLY A 133 9.43 7.78 15.99
CA GLY A 133 9.55 9.16 16.42
C GLY A 133 8.21 9.92 16.31
N LEU A 134 7.17 9.23 16.68
CA LEU A 134 5.85 9.73 16.94
C LEU A 134 5.64 9.52 18.44
N ASP A 135 5.89 10.56 19.22
CA ASP A 135 5.31 10.73 20.57
C ASP A 135 3.77 10.80 20.46
N LEU A 136 3.18 9.90 19.66
CA LEU A 136 1.75 9.79 19.53
C LEU A 136 1.28 8.75 20.56
N GLU A 137 0.57 9.22 21.55
CA GLU A 137 -0.12 8.31 22.46
C GLU A 137 -1.12 7.45 21.66
N PRO A 138 -1.10 6.12 21.84
CA PRO A 138 -2.06 5.23 21.18
C PRO A 138 -3.49 5.65 21.49
N GLU A 139 -4.38 5.63 20.50
CA GLU A 139 -5.81 5.83 20.72
C GLU A 139 -6.40 4.52 21.24
N ILE A 140 -6.83 4.53 22.48
CA ILE A 140 -7.41 3.35 23.15
C ILE A 140 -8.71 2.95 22.44
N GLY A 141 -8.87 1.67 22.16
CA GLY A 141 -10.05 1.11 21.48
C GLY A 141 -10.00 1.21 19.95
N LEU A 142 -8.85 1.63 19.37
CA LEU A 142 -8.65 1.66 17.94
C LEU A 142 -7.55 0.68 17.55
N ALA A 143 -7.94 -0.52 17.08
CA ALA A 143 -7.04 -1.57 16.61
C ALA A 143 -5.99 -2.03 17.66
N ASP A 144 -6.38 -2.16 18.90
CA ASP A 144 -5.53 -2.53 20.03
C ASP A 144 -6.03 -3.77 20.80
N ASN A 145 -6.91 -4.57 20.17
CA ASN A 145 -7.48 -5.78 20.74
C ASN A 145 -6.49 -6.96 20.79
N GLY A 146 -5.43 -6.92 19.97
CA GLY A 146 -4.48 -7.99 19.78
C GLY A 146 -4.96 -9.11 18.85
N ASP A 147 -6.13 -8.95 18.22
CA ASP A 147 -6.62 -9.78 17.12
C ASP A 147 -6.12 -9.20 15.80
N LEU A 148 -5.23 -9.93 15.12
CA LEU A 148 -4.58 -9.45 13.90
C LEU A 148 -5.58 -9.10 12.80
N GLU A 149 -6.58 -9.95 12.58
CA GLU A 149 -7.52 -9.78 11.47
C GLU A 149 -8.44 -8.59 11.72
N GLN A 150 -9.03 -8.53 12.90
CA GLN A 150 -9.94 -7.44 13.29
C GLN A 150 -9.21 -6.09 13.36
N ASP A 151 -8.06 -6.06 14.01
CA ASP A 151 -7.29 -4.83 14.18
C ASP A 151 -6.76 -4.30 12.85
N LEU A 152 -6.31 -5.18 11.96
CA LEU A 152 -5.86 -4.80 10.61
C LEU A 152 -7.02 -4.25 9.78
N GLN A 153 -8.21 -4.86 9.87
CA GLN A 153 -9.40 -4.34 9.19
C GLN A 153 -9.73 -2.91 9.66
N ILE A 154 -9.75 -2.68 10.97
CA ILE A 154 -10.01 -1.35 11.56
C ILE A 154 -8.99 -0.32 11.06
N LEU A 155 -7.72 -0.69 11.01
CA LEU A 155 -6.66 0.19 10.50
C LEU A 155 -6.83 0.50 9.01
N MET A 156 -7.13 -0.49 8.19
CA MET A 156 -7.35 -0.31 6.74
C MET A 156 -8.56 0.60 6.49
N GLU A 157 -9.64 0.47 7.27
CA GLU A 157 -10.78 1.36 7.19
C GLU A 157 -10.44 2.80 7.61
N ALA A 158 -9.66 2.97 8.68
CA ALA A 158 -9.22 4.30 9.13
C ALA A 158 -8.33 4.98 8.08
N MET A 159 -7.41 4.23 7.48
CA MET A 159 -6.59 4.71 6.36
C MET A 159 -7.44 5.08 5.14
N GLY A 160 -8.40 4.23 4.78
CA GLY A 160 -9.31 4.48 3.66
C GLY A 160 -10.09 5.78 3.82
N LYS A 161 -10.58 6.06 5.03
CA LYS A 161 -11.25 7.33 5.37
C LYS A 161 -10.32 8.53 5.23
N ALA A 162 -9.08 8.41 5.71
CA ALA A 162 -8.08 9.47 5.56
C ALA A 162 -7.70 9.70 4.08
N ALA A 163 -7.53 8.64 3.29
CA ALA A 163 -7.23 8.75 1.86
C ALA A 163 -8.40 9.37 1.08
N ALA A 164 -9.64 8.97 1.37
CA ALA A 164 -10.83 9.55 0.74
C ALA A 164 -10.99 11.05 1.04
N ALA A 165 -10.66 11.49 2.24
CA ALA A 165 -10.68 12.92 2.60
C ALA A 165 -9.57 13.74 1.93
N ALA A 166 -8.52 13.09 1.46
CA ALA A 166 -7.36 13.70 0.80
C ALA A 166 -7.51 13.83 -0.73
N SER A 167 -8.55 13.21 -1.30
CA SER A 167 -8.77 13.07 -2.77
C SER A 167 -9.47 14.28 -3.37
#